data_e132682d8ce3294c3267c3830aece24b
#
_entry.id   e132682d8ce3294c3267c3830aece24b
#
_cell.length_a   1.000
_cell.length_b   1.000
_cell.length_c   1.000
_cell.angle_alpha   90.00
_cell.angle_beta   90.00
_cell.angle_gamma   90.00
#
_symmetry.space_group_name_H-M   'P 1'
#
loop_
_entity.id
_entity.type
_entity.pdbx_description
1 polymer ?
#
loop_
_entity_poly.entity_id
_entity_poly.type
_entity_poly.pdbx_seq_one_letter_code
_entity_poly.pdbx_strand_id
1 'polypeptide(L)'
;MCRAGLPRSAFVWLVAGLLPAGLARADQALPEDDVVLRAMVDELDRSLGLQLEGLAKPYFVQFKVQERTVDGLTGRFGALNAADHSRQRAFSSRVRVGGYELDNTNVLRGPGGGTTIALPLDDDYFALRQAMWAATDREYKRAVQILTRKRAYIQQKNIQDRPPDFSPAEAVQHFDPLPHLEFNQDDWTERVRRLSARFNRHEAIQNSEVTLVVARVTERLVNSEGTRLRTADTGALLSLSADLQAGDGTRLADSRLIAAESLEELPSLETLTAAVDALCQSLTELAAAPVLEEYTGPVLFDGEAAAQVFASLLAPGLAARPGPIGSRRSRDTSLEKRLGKRVLPATFRVYDDATVERFDGRLLFGRYAFDDEAVPARRVDLVTDGVLRALVASRAPTLKVHGSTGHGRTARFGADASAAVANLFITSTDGLGDEELKQELLDACQEEGLEFGLRITSLAGVGNGRLPDPLFACKVHAADGREEPVRNLAFRPVPARALRSLLASGREPYLLNHLTRGAASAVAPAVLFEELELRKVEQEPDRPPIVEAPTLRTSSRTGGTAGGSQDG
;
A
#
# COMPACT_ATOMS: atom_id res chain seq x y z
N MET A 1 -3.46 -22.30 4.37
CA MET A 1 -4.55 -21.70 3.57
C MET A 1 -4.33 -20.20 3.50
N CYS A 2 -3.41 -19.75 2.67
CA CYS A 2 -3.30 -18.34 2.30
C CYS A 2 -3.64 -18.26 0.82
N ARG A 3 -4.87 -17.82 0.51
CA ARG A 3 -5.19 -17.30 -0.81
C ARG A 3 -4.42 -15.99 -0.95
N ALA A 4 -3.31 -16.01 -1.66
CA ALA A 4 -2.57 -14.83 -2.06
C ALA A 4 -3.20 -14.17 -3.30
N GLY A 5 -4.53 -14.10 -3.35
CA GLY A 5 -5.22 -13.16 -4.20
C GLY A 5 -5.36 -11.88 -3.39
N LEU A 6 -4.84 -10.78 -3.86
CA LEU A 6 -5.16 -9.47 -3.28
C LEU A 6 -6.69 -9.37 -3.18
N PRO A 7 -7.25 -9.07 -2.01
CA PRO A 7 -8.70 -8.94 -1.90
C PRO A 7 -9.15 -7.85 -2.89
N ARG A 8 -10.22 -8.11 -3.65
CA ARG A 8 -10.82 -7.13 -4.58
C ARG A 8 -10.95 -5.72 -3.98
N SER A 9 -11.06 -5.61 -2.65
CA SER A 9 -11.05 -4.35 -1.90
C SER A 9 -9.70 -3.63 -1.90
N ALA A 10 -8.56 -4.31 -2.03
CA ALA A 10 -7.24 -3.66 -2.08
C ALA A 10 -6.99 -2.95 -3.42
N PHE A 11 -7.51 -3.50 -4.53
CA PHE A 11 -7.40 -2.89 -5.85
C PHE A 11 -8.09 -1.52 -5.98
N VAL A 12 -9.06 -1.26 -5.13
CA VAL A 12 -9.88 -0.04 -5.21
C VAL A 12 -9.23 1.16 -4.51
N TRP A 13 -8.20 0.95 -3.70
CA TRP A 13 -7.53 2.01 -2.95
C TRP A 13 -6.41 2.72 -3.72
N LEU A 14 -5.94 2.12 -4.83
CA LEU A 14 -4.83 2.67 -5.59
C LEU A 14 -5.16 3.99 -6.26
N VAL A 15 -6.41 4.20 -6.63
CA VAL A 15 -6.82 5.35 -7.43
C VAL A 15 -7.18 6.58 -6.58
N ALA A 16 -7.17 6.49 -5.27
CA ALA A 16 -7.44 7.63 -4.39
C ALA A 16 -6.13 8.29 -3.93
N GLY A 17 -5.51 9.08 -4.77
CA GLY A 17 -4.31 9.81 -4.34
C GLY A 17 -3.45 10.42 -5.44
N LEU A 18 -3.93 10.52 -6.65
CA LEU A 18 -3.13 10.87 -7.81
C LEU A 18 -3.48 12.30 -8.30
N LEU A 19 -2.69 13.34 -7.94
CA LEU A 19 -2.96 14.70 -8.45
C LEU A 19 -1.73 15.60 -8.60
N PRO A 20 -1.71 16.46 -9.64
CA PRO A 20 -0.68 17.47 -9.79
C PRO A 20 -0.81 18.60 -8.75
N ALA A 21 0.31 19.07 -8.24
CA ALA A 21 0.39 20.16 -7.27
C ALA A 21 -0.01 21.52 -7.90
N GLY A 22 -1.31 21.83 -7.83
CA GLY A 22 -1.81 23.19 -8.04
C GLY A 22 -1.86 23.95 -6.72
N LEU A 23 -1.28 25.13 -6.67
CA LEU A 23 -1.28 26.02 -5.50
C LEU A 23 -2.72 26.36 -5.06
N ALA A 24 -3.06 26.05 -3.80
CA ALA A 24 -4.29 26.44 -3.16
C ALA A 24 -4.45 27.98 -3.17
N ARG A 25 -5.61 28.48 -3.64
CA ARG A 25 -5.99 29.89 -3.56
C ARG A 25 -7.17 30.01 -2.59
N ALA A 26 -7.04 30.91 -1.61
CA ALA A 26 -8.17 31.36 -0.80
C ALA A 26 -9.15 32.17 -1.70
N ASP A 27 -10.47 31.92 -1.57
CA ASP A 27 -11.58 32.57 -2.30
C ASP A 27 -11.93 32.04 -3.72
N GLN A 28 -11.83 30.76 -3.95
CA GLN A 28 -12.41 30.17 -5.14
C GLN A 28 -13.92 29.87 -4.91
N ALA A 29 -14.81 30.38 -5.80
CA ALA A 29 -16.22 30.04 -5.75
C ALA A 29 -16.43 28.52 -5.92
N LEU A 30 -17.46 27.97 -5.25
CA LEU A 30 -17.83 26.57 -5.46
C LEU A 30 -18.15 26.32 -6.94
N PRO A 31 -17.76 25.19 -7.51
CA PRO A 31 -18.18 24.79 -8.85
C PRO A 31 -19.72 24.76 -8.91
N GLU A 32 -20.31 25.51 -9.85
CA GLU A 32 -21.76 25.66 -9.96
C GLU A 32 -22.50 24.36 -10.24
N ASP A 33 -21.85 23.44 -10.92
CA ASP A 33 -22.34 22.12 -11.31
C ASP A 33 -22.21 21.05 -10.24
N ASP A 34 -21.52 21.31 -9.12
CA ASP A 34 -21.31 20.30 -8.06
C ASP A 34 -22.39 20.38 -6.97
N VAL A 35 -23.53 19.75 -7.27
CA VAL A 35 -24.67 19.66 -6.33
C VAL A 35 -24.29 18.97 -5.02
N VAL A 36 -23.41 17.95 -5.08
CA VAL A 36 -22.96 17.21 -3.90
C VAL A 36 -22.14 18.10 -2.97
N LEU A 37 -21.17 18.84 -3.52
CA LEU A 37 -20.33 19.75 -2.74
C LEU A 37 -21.16 20.88 -2.11
N ARG A 38 -22.11 21.45 -2.86
CA ARG A 38 -23.05 22.45 -2.34
C ARG A 38 -23.88 21.90 -1.19
N ALA A 39 -24.46 20.70 -1.34
CA ALA A 39 -25.21 20.04 -0.28
C ALA A 39 -24.36 19.79 0.98
N MET A 40 -23.08 19.43 0.81
CA MET A 40 -22.13 19.25 1.92
C MET A 40 -21.88 20.56 2.65
N VAL A 41 -21.64 21.68 1.95
CA VAL A 41 -21.36 22.99 2.57
C VAL A 41 -22.57 23.45 3.35
N ASP A 42 -23.77 23.44 2.75
CA ASP A 42 -24.99 23.91 3.41
C ASP A 42 -25.38 23.06 4.63
N GLU A 43 -25.10 21.73 4.58
CA GLU A 43 -25.38 20.86 5.72
C GLU A 43 -24.31 20.96 6.81
N LEU A 44 -23.04 21.25 6.44
CA LEU A 44 -21.97 21.55 7.38
C LEU A 44 -22.31 22.79 8.21
N ASP A 45 -22.69 23.88 7.57
CA ASP A 45 -23.05 25.14 8.23
C ASP A 45 -24.21 24.94 9.21
N ARG A 46 -25.22 24.15 8.82
CA ARG A 46 -26.34 23.80 9.70
C ARG A 46 -25.90 22.92 10.88
N SER A 47 -24.95 22.02 10.65
CA SER A 47 -24.47 21.07 11.67
C SER A 47 -23.64 21.74 12.76
N LEU A 48 -23.07 22.91 12.54
CA LEU A 48 -22.41 23.71 13.56
C LEU A 48 -23.38 24.20 14.66
N GLY A 49 -24.67 24.25 14.36
CA GLY A 49 -25.72 24.54 15.32
C GLY A 49 -26.15 23.36 16.23
N LEU A 50 -25.59 22.15 16.02
CA LEU A 50 -25.95 20.98 16.83
C LEU A 50 -25.59 21.20 18.29
N GLN A 51 -26.59 21.08 19.17
CA GLN A 51 -26.42 21.17 20.61
C GLN A 51 -27.52 20.39 21.34
N LEU A 52 -27.12 19.47 22.19
CA LEU A 52 -28.00 18.89 23.20
C LEU A 52 -27.90 19.72 24.49
N GLU A 53 -29.02 19.88 25.18
CA GLU A 53 -29.07 20.67 26.44
C GLU A 53 -28.03 20.18 27.46
N GLY A 54 -27.26 21.11 28.01
CA GLY A 54 -26.21 20.80 28.99
C GLY A 54 -24.95 20.12 28.41
N LEU A 55 -24.87 19.89 27.10
CA LEU A 55 -23.75 19.21 26.48
C LEU A 55 -22.93 20.13 25.55
N ALA A 56 -21.68 19.74 25.29
CA ALA A 56 -20.75 20.52 24.48
C ALA A 56 -21.19 20.55 23.01
N LYS A 57 -21.08 21.74 22.37
CA LYS A 57 -21.20 21.90 20.92
C LYS A 57 -20.03 21.24 20.20
N PRO A 58 -20.19 20.86 18.93
CA PRO A 58 -19.06 20.55 18.07
C PRO A 58 -18.10 21.75 17.98
N TYR A 59 -16.80 21.50 18.14
CA TYR A 59 -15.78 22.50 17.83
C TYR A 59 -15.20 22.27 16.43
N PHE A 60 -15.32 21.04 15.92
CA PHE A 60 -14.89 20.65 14.60
C PHE A 60 -15.87 19.65 13.98
N VAL A 61 -16.26 19.91 12.74
CA VAL A 61 -17.07 19.01 11.91
C VAL A 61 -16.39 18.86 10.56
N GLN A 62 -16.30 17.63 10.06
CA GLN A 62 -15.78 17.34 8.73
C GLN A 62 -16.71 16.36 8.01
N PHE A 63 -17.01 16.68 6.77
CA PHE A 63 -17.69 15.81 5.85
C PHE A 63 -16.74 15.38 4.73
N LYS A 64 -16.78 14.09 4.40
CA LYS A 64 -16.08 13.53 3.25
C LYS A 64 -17.07 12.72 2.42
N VAL A 65 -17.13 12.98 1.12
CA VAL A 65 -17.86 12.16 0.14
C VAL A 65 -16.86 11.57 -0.83
N GLN A 66 -16.91 10.27 -1.01
CA GLN A 66 -16.16 9.58 -2.04
C GLN A 66 -17.14 8.96 -3.04
N GLU A 67 -17.00 9.33 -4.28
CA GLU A 67 -17.69 8.71 -5.40
C GLU A 67 -16.68 7.93 -6.24
N ARG A 68 -17.02 6.68 -6.54
CA ARG A 68 -16.16 5.79 -7.30
C ARG A 68 -16.94 5.08 -8.37
N THR A 69 -16.39 5.07 -9.59
CA THR A 69 -16.81 4.18 -10.67
C THR A 69 -15.64 3.25 -10.96
N VAL A 70 -15.89 1.96 -10.94
CA VAL A 70 -14.87 0.92 -11.13
C VAL A 70 -15.36 -0.08 -12.16
N ASP A 71 -14.54 -0.29 -13.17
CA ASP A 71 -14.69 -1.34 -14.17
C ASP A 71 -13.59 -2.39 -13.94
N GLY A 72 -13.96 -3.66 -13.95
CA GLY A 72 -13.03 -4.77 -13.68
C GLY A 72 -13.17 -5.89 -14.69
N LEU A 73 -12.04 -6.39 -15.19
CA LEU A 73 -11.98 -7.57 -16.03
C LEU A 73 -11.02 -8.58 -15.41
N THR A 74 -11.42 -9.85 -15.37
CA THR A 74 -10.58 -10.95 -14.88
C THR A 74 -10.57 -12.08 -15.88
N GLY A 75 -9.38 -12.50 -16.30
CA GLY A 75 -9.18 -13.62 -17.23
C GLY A 75 -8.25 -14.68 -16.66
N ARG A 76 -8.51 -15.95 -17.03
CA ARG A 76 -7.68 -17.12 -16.65
C ARG A 76 -7.54 -18.05 -17.82
N PHE A 77 -6.33 -18.46 -18.14
CA PHE A 77 -6.04 -19.44 -19.19
C PHE A 77 -6.77 -19.19 -20.54
N GLY A 78 -6.96 -17.93 -20.90
CA GLY A 78 -7.63 -17.51 -22.14
C GLY A 78 -9.15 -17.31 -22.04
N ALA A 79 -9.76 -17.63 -20.91
CA ALA A 79 -11.17 -17.39 -20.66
C ALA A 79 -11.40 -16.13 -19.82
N LEU A 80 -12.46 -15.38 -20.13
CA LEU A 80 -12.94 -14.32 -19.27
C LEU A 80 -13.71 -14.91 -18.10
N ASN A 81 -13.27 -14.63 -16.88
CA ASN A 81 -13.90 -15.12 -15.64
C ASN A 81 -14.92 -14.15 -15.08
N ALA A 82 -14.64 -12.85 -15.20
CA ALA A 82 -15.53 -11.81 -14.69
C ALA A 82 -15.36 -10.51 -15.50
N ALA A 83 -16.48 -9.81 -15.64
CA ALA A 83 -16.54 -8.42 -16.08
C ALA A 83 -17.49 -7.70 -15.12
N ASP A 84 -16.95 -6.80 -14.33
CA ASP A 84 -17.66 -6.14 -13.24
C ASP A 84 -17.72 -4.63 -13.51
N HIS A 85 -18.88 -4.02 -13.27
CA HIS A 85 -19.06 -2.57 -13.24
C HIS A 85 -19.70 -2.17 -11.92
N SER A 86 -19.16 -1.16 -11.25
CA SER A 86 -19.78 -0.64 -10.03
C SER A 86 -19.64 0.87 -9.92
N ARG A 87 -20.71 1.53 -9.48
CA ARG A 87 -20.70 2.94 -9.08
C ARG A 87 -21.20 3.04 -7.65
N GLN A 88 -20.45 3.73 -6.81
CA GLN A 88 -20.77 3.88 -5.38
C GLN A 88 -20.49 5.30 -4.93
N ARG A 89 -21.35 5.82 -4.07
CA ARG A 89 -21.16 7.10 -3.38
C ARG A 89 -21.28 6.88 -1.89
N ALA A 90 -20.21 7.14 -1.15
CA ALA A 90 -20.13 7.00 0.29
C ALA A 90 -19.91 8.36 0.96
N PHE A 91 -20.53 8.56 2.11
CA PHE A 91 -20.39 9.75 2.94
C PHE A 91 -19.82 9.35 4.30
N SER A 92 -18.93 10.17 4.83
CA SER A 92 -18.43 10.06 6.20
C SER A 92 -18.59 11.40 6.92
N SER A 93 -19.29 11.38 8.04
CA SER A 93 -19.38 12.51 8.97
C SER A 93 -18.46 12.27 10.16
N ARG A 94 -17.65 13.25 10.49
CA ARG A 94 -16.78 13.28 11.67
C ARG A 94 -17.13 14.52 12.50
N VAL A 95 -17.54 14.28 13.72
CA VAL A 95 -17.88 15.34 14.67
C VAL A 95 -16.93 15.24 15.88
N ARG A 96 -16.28 16.34 16.23
CA ARG A 96 -15.44 16.46 17.41
C ARG A 96 -16.07 17.42 18.40
N VAL A 97 -16.16 16.99 19.64
CA VAL A 97 -16.69 17.76 20.78
C VAL A 97 -15.63 17.89 21.87
N GLY A 98 -15.61 19.01 22.57
CA GLY A 98 -14.60 19.33 23.58
C GLY A 98 -13.70 20.47 23.10
N GLY A 99 -12.54 20.15 22.58
CA GLY A 99 -11.56 21.11 22.04
C GLY A 99 -10.31 20.38 21.53
N TYR A 100 -9.40 21.10 20.92
CA TYR A 100 -8.16 20.54 20.37
C TYR A 100 -7.33 19.80 21.42
N GLU A 101 -7.31 20.26 22.66
CA GLU A 101 -6.59 19.64 23.76
C GLU A 101 -7.22 18.33 24.20
N LEU A 102 -8.54 18.25 24.27
CA LEU A 102 -9.27 17.07 24.72
C LEU A 102 -10.60 16.94 23.99
N ASP A 103 -10.70 15.92 23.16
CA ASP A 103 -11.91 15.59 22.42
C ASP A 103 -12.32 14.11 22.55
N ASN A 104 -13.26 13.69 21.71
CA ASN A 104 -13.82 12.34 21.68
C ASN A 104 -12.96 11.31 20.92
N THR A 105 -11.76 11.67 20.46
CA THR A 105 -10.86 10.74 19.75
C THR A 105 -9.79 10.14 20.67
N ASN A 106 -8.92 9.29 20.14
CA ASN A 106 -7.81 8.68 20.85
C ASN A 106 -8.23 7.93 22.14
N VAL A 107 -9.20 7.04 22.05
CA VAL A 107 -9.72 6.22 23.15
C VAL A 107 -9.36 4.75 23.00
N LEU A 108 -9.19 4.04 24.14
CA LEU A 108 -8.84 2.61 24.17
C LEU A 108 -9.90 1.67 23.59
N ARG A 109 -11.16 2.01 23.75
CA ARG A 109 -12.30 1.19 23.34
C ARG A 109 -13.37 2.05 22.71
N GLY A 110 -13.70 1.71 21.52
CA GLY A 110 -14.73 2.34 20.70
C GLY A 110 -14.43 2.13 19.22
N PRO A 111 -15.44 2.17 18.37
CA PRO A 111 -15.20 2.20 16.93
C PRO A 111 -14.50 3.52 16.61
N GLY A 112 -13.24 3.46 16.17
CA GLY A 112 -12.54 4.61 15.60
C GLY A 112 -13.20 5.00 14.26
N GLY A 113 -13.09 6.28 13.91
CA GLY A 113 -13.65 6.81 12.67
C GLY A 113 -15.01 7.46 12.84
N GLY A 114 -15.48 8.10 11.77
CA GLY A 114 -16.79 8.76 11.69
C GLY A 114 -17.92 7.80 11.34
N THR A 115 -19.16 8.31 11.39
CA THR A 115 -20.31 7.59 10.86
C THR A 115 -20.22 7.57 9.33
N THR A 116 -20.27 6.39 8.75
CA THR A 116 -20.20 6.18 7.30
C THR A 116 -21.52 5.59 6.79
N ILE A 117 -22.02 6.14 5.69
CA ILE A 117 -23.26 5.68 5.01
C ILE A 117 -23.06 5.71 3.50
N ALA A 118 -23.88 4.95 2.77
CA ALA A 118 -24.07 5.17 1.34
C ALA A 118 -24.97 6.40 1.11
N LEU A 119 -24.68 7.15 0.05
CA LEU A 119 -25.53 8.25 -0.43
C LEU A 119 -26.27 7.85 -1.72
N PRO A 120 -27.38 8.52 -2.03
CA PRO A 120 -28.01 8.44 -3.34
C PRO A 120 -27.00 8.70 -4.46
N LEU A 121 -27.11 7.96 -5.56
CA LEU A 121 -26.31 8.18 -6.77
C LEU A 121 -26.85 9.33 -7.63
N ASP A 122 -28.11 9.64 -7.45
CA ASP A 122 -28.74 10.80 -8.05
C ASP A 122 -28.27 12.08 -7.34
N ASP A 123 -28.11 13.16 -8.10
CA ASP A 123 -27.70 14.45 -7.57
C ASP A 123 -28.91 15.26 -7.04
N ASP A 124 -29.81 14.56 -6.30
CA ASP A 124 -30.91 15.23 -5.60
C ASP A 124 -30.41 15.93 -4.33
N TYR A 125 -30.44 17.26 -4.38
CA TYR A 125 -29.89 18.10 -3.30
C TYR A 125 -30.53 17.83 -1.94
N PHE A 126 -31.87 17.65 -1.88
CA PHE A 126 -32.57 17.44 -0.61
C PHE A 126 -32.35 16.02 -0.05
N ALA A 127 -32.35 15.00 -0.92
CA ALA A 127 -32.06 13.62 -0.51
C ALA A 127 -30.63 13.48 0.03
N LEU A 128 -29.65 14.11 -0.61
CA LEU A 128 -28.27 14.17 -0.13
C LEU A 128 -28.19 14.81 1.25
N ARG A 129 -28.77 16.00 1.44
CA ARG A 129 -28.76 16.70 2.73
C ARG A 129 -29.46 15.92 3.84
N GLN A 130 -30.60 15.30 3.54
CA GLN A 130 -31.35 14.49 4.51
C GLN A 130 -30.51 13.31 5.03
N ALA A 131 -29.80 12.61 4.13
CA ALA A 131 -28.93 11.52 4.50
C ALA A 131 -27.71 11.97 5.33
N MET A 132 -27.07 13.08 4.94
CA MET A 132 -25.94 13.68 5.65
C MET A 132 -26.35 14.15 7.06
N TRP A 133 -27.49 14.82 7.18
CA TRP A 133 -28.05 15.24 8.46
C TRP A 133 -28.24 14.08 9.43
N ALA A 134 -28.92 13.03 8.98
CA ALA A 134 -29.20 11.87 9.83
C ALA A 134 -27.91 11.15 10.30
N ALA A 135 -26.89 11.11 9.46
CA ALA A 135 -25.60 10.55 9.81
C ALA A 135 -24.84 11.44 10.80
N THR A 136 -24.89 12.76 10.63
CA THR A 136 -24.21 13.74 11.48
C THR A 136 -24.83 13.83 12.86
N ASP A 137 -26.15 13.78 12.97
CA ASP A 137 -26.86 13.73 14.26
C ASP A 137 -26.42 12.49 15.08
N ARG A 138 -26.37 11.33 14.43
CA ARG A 138 -25.87 10.09 15.10
C ARG A 138 -24.43 10.23 15.55
N GLU A 139 -23.57 10.80 14.71
CA GLU A 139 -22.15 10.98 15.03
C GLU A 139 -21.96 11.97 16.19
N TYR A 140 -22.70 13.07 16.23
CA TYR A 140 -22.64 14.02 17.34
C TYR A 140 -23.02 13.36 18.66
N LYS A 141 -24.14 12.62 18.69
CA LYS A 141 -24.59 11.90 19.90
C LYS A 141 -23.53 10.89 20.38
N ARG A 142 -22.90 10.19 19.44
CA ARG A 142 -21.80 9.26 19.72
C ARG A 142 -20.57 9.99 20.27
N ALA A 143 -20.18 11.11 19.66
CA ALA A 143 -19.02 11.90 20.06
C ALA A 143 -19.15 12.40 21.51
N VAL A 144 -20.33 12.91 21.90
CA VAL A 144 -20.61 13.35 23.27
C VAL A 144 -20.47 12.19 24.28
N GLN A 145 -21.03 11.02 23.96
CA GLN A 145 -20.90 9.85 24.83
C GLN A 145 -19.45 9.41 25.00
N ILE A 146 -18.68 9.41 23.92
CA ILE A 146 -17.26 9.04 23.97
C ILE A 146 -16.47 10.03 24.82
N LEU A 147 -16.65 11.34 24.61
CA LEU A 147 -15.96 12.36 25.42
C LEU A 147 -16.27 12.23 26.90
N THR A 148 -17.53 12.00 27.27
CA THR A 148 -17.93 11.81 28.65
C THR A 148 -17.21 10.61 29.28
N ARG A 149 -17.17 9.48 28.60
CA ARG A 149 -16.45 8.28 29.07
C ARG A 149 -14.94 8.53 29.15
N LYS A 150 -14.37 9.23 28.19
CA LYS A 150 -12.95 9.57 28.16
C LYS A 150 -12.56 10.45 29.34
N ARG A 151 -13.34 11.49 29.65
CA ARG A 151 -13.10 12.37 30.82
C ARG A 151 -13.15 11.58 32.13
N ALA A 152 -14.15 10.73 32.32
CA ALA A 152 -14.25 9.86 33.48
C ALA A 152 -13.04 8.93 33.62
N TYR A 153 -12.58 8.34 32.52
CA TYR A 153 -11.41 7.46 32.51
C TYR A 153 -10.11 8.20 32.85
N ILE A 154 -9.88 9.39 32.27
CA ILE A 154 -8.71 10.23 32.57
C ILE A 154 -8.69 10.58 34.07
N GLN A 155 -9.83 10.99 34.63
CA GLN A 155 -9.96 11.33 36.05
C GLN A 155 -9.71 10.10 36.92
N GLN A 156 -10.34 8.96 36.64
CA GLN A 156 -10.18 7.71 37.39
C GLN A 156 -8.73 7.22 37.42
N LYS A 157 -8.01 7.39 36.29
CA LYS A 157 -6.62 6.91 36.13
C LYS A 157 -5.57 7.97 36.44
N ASN A 158 -5.99 9.20 36.79
CA ASN A 158 -5.13 10.35 37.05
C ASN A 158 -4.07 10.57 35.95
N ILE A 159 -4.52 10.55 34.67
CA ILE A 159 -3.65 10.71 33.53
C ILE A 159 -3.36 12.20 33.30
N GLN A 160 -2.13 12.64 33.54
CA GLN A 160 -1.71 14.04 33.39
C GLN A 160 -0.93 14.27 32.10
N ASP A 161 0.02 13.39 31.78
CA ASP A 161 0.88 13.52 30.61
C ASP A 161 0.20 12.89 29.39
N ARG A 162 -0.35 13.74 28.52
CA ARG A 162 -0.92 13.36 27.25
C ARG A 162 -0.71 14.45 26.21
N PRO A 163 -0.56 14.10 24.93
CA PRO A 163 -0.57 15.12 23.88
C PRO A 163 -1.99 15.67 23.70
N PRO A 164 -2.14 16.83 23.05
CA PRO A 164 -3.42 17.25 22.48
C PRO A 164 -4.02 16.16 21.59
N ASP A 165 -5.34 16.10 21.49
CA ASP A 165 -6.01 15.09 20.67
C ASP A 165 -6.04 15.45 19.19
N PHE A 166 -5.93 16.75 18.85
CA PHE A 166 -5.98 17.25 17.49
C PHE A 166 -5.23 18.57 17.36
N SER A 167 -4.78 18.88 16.15
CA SER A 167 -4.15 20.17 15.82
C SER A 167 -4.97 20.93 14.77
N PRO A 168 -5.05 22.28 14.84
CA PRO A 168 -5.67 23.07 13.79
C PRO A 168 -4.88 22.95 12.48
N ALA A 169 -5.55 23.23 11.36
CA ALA A 169 -4.92 23.35 10.05
C ALA A 169 -5.47 24.57 9.32
N GLU A 170 -4.66 25.10 8.40
CA GLU A 170 -5.10 26.19 7.53
C GLU A 170 -6.19 25.71 6.57
N ALA A 171 -7.16 26.58 6.30
CA ALA A 171 -8.21 26.28 5.35
C ALA A 171 -7.66 26.19 3.91
N VAL A 172 -8.11 25.18 3.19
CA VAL A 172 -7.74 24.95 1.79
C VAL A 172 -8.98 25.03 0.91
N GLN A 173 -8.83 25.69 -0.25
CA GLN A 173 -9.84 25.65 -1.32
C GLN A 173 -9.17 25.17 -2.61
N HIS A 174 -9.64 24.03 -3.12
CA HIS A 174 -9.12 23.45 -4.35
C HIS A 174 -10.18 22.54 -4.99
N PHE A 175 -10.38 22.68 -6.29
CA PHE A 175 -11.40 21.94 -7.04
C PHE A 175 -10.81 21.42 -8.35
N ASP A 176 -10.52 20.14 -8.39
CA ASP A 176 -10.16 19.48 -9.65
C ASP A 176 -11.37 19.38 -10.58
N PRO A 177 -11.16 19.32 -11.88
CA PRO A 177 -12.21 18.91 -12.81
C PRO A 177 -12.69 17.49 -12.49
N LEU A 178 -13.92 17.16 -12.86
CA LEU A 178 -14.42 15.79 -12.69
C LEU A 178 -13.61 14.82 -13.56
N PRO A 179 -13.32 13.61 -13.07
CA PRO A 179 -12.44 12.68 -13.77
C PRO A 179 -13.15 12.11 -15.00
N HIS A 180 -12.45 12.10 -16.10
CA HIS A 180 -12.89 11.46 -17.34
C HIS A 180 -11.87 10.41 -17.76
N LEU A 181 -12.32 9.16 -17.95
CA LEU A 181 -11.53 8.07 -18.46
C LEU A 181 -12.42 7.17 -19.31
N GLU A 182 -12.14 7.09 -20.60
CA GLU A 182 -12.84 6.19 -21.50
C GLU A 182 -12.38 4.75 -21.28
N PHE A 183 -13.33 3.83 -21.26
CA PHE A 183 -13.06 2.41 -21.12
C PHE A 183 -13.80 1.61 -22.20
N ASN A 184 -13.06 1.13 -23.19
CA ASN A 184 -13.59 0.20 -24.18
C ASN A 184 -13.49 -1.23 -23.63
N GLN A 185 -14.60 -1.71 -23.05
CA GLN A 185 -14.67 -3.02 -22.40
C GLN A 185 -14.38 -4.18 -23.38
N ASP A 186 -14.83 -4.10 -24.63
CA ASP A 186 -14.68 -5.18 -25.61
C ASP A 186 -13.21 -5.36 -26.01
N ASP A 187 -12.53 -4.26 -26.32
CA ASP A 187 -11.10 -4.27 -26.65
C ASP A 187 -10.25 -4.83 -25.50
N TRP A 188 -10.51 -4.36 -24.27
CA TRP A 188 -9.78 -4.83 -23.10
C TRP A 188 -10.14 -6.26 -22.71
N THR A 189 -11.36 -6.71 -22.95
CA THR A 189 -11.75 -8.12 -22.79
C THR A 189 -10.90 -9.01 -23.69
N GLU A 190 -10.71 -8.64 -24.95
CA GLU A 190 -9.86 -9.40 -25.86
C GLU A 190 -8.39 -9.39 -25.43
N ARG A 191 -7.86 -8.24 -25.00
CA ARG A 191 -6.49 -8.15 -24.48
C ARG A 191 -6.28 -9.02 -23.24
N VAL A 192 -7.21 -8.99 -22.27
CA VAL A 192 -7.18 -9.83 -21.05
C VAL A 192 -7.23 -11.32 -21.39
N ARG A 193 -8.07 -11.73 -22.36
CA ARG A 193 -8.11 -13.11 -22.87
C ARG A 193 -6.77 -13.52 -23.48
N ARG A 194 -6.20 -12.70 -24.34
CA ARG A 194 -4.93 -12.98 -25.00
C ARG A 194 -3.76 -13.07 -24.01
N LEU A 195 -3.70 -12.16 -23.03
CA LEU A 195 -2.69 -12.21 -21.97
C LEU A 195 -2.85 -13.46 -21.10
N SER A 196 -4.08 -13.75 -20.67
CA SER A 196 -4.32 -14.93 -19.83
C SER A 196 -4.12 -16.25 -20.59
N ALA A 197 -4.35 -16.28 -21.90
CA ALA A 197 -4.05 -17.44 -22.75
C ALA A 197 -2.54 -17.74 -22.82
N ARG A 198 -1.68 -16.75 -22.57
CA ARG A 198 -0.23 -16.95 -22.61
C ARG A 198 0.25 -17.96 -21.57
N PHE A 199 -0.38 -17.99 -20.39
CA PHE A 199 -0.07 -18.95 -19.34
C PHE A 199 -0.22 -20.41 -19.77
N ASN A 200 -1.08 -20.72 -20.76
CA ASN A 200 -1.24 -22.07 -21.30
C ASN A 200 0.03 -22.65 -21.95
N ARG A 201 1.02 -21.84 -22.25
CA ARG A 201 2.30 -22.28 -22.81
C ARG A 201 3.29 -22.79 -21.76
N HIS A 202 2.95 -22.60 -20.48
CA HIS A 202 3.80 -22.93 -19.34
C HIS A 202 3.14 -24.06 -18.53
N GLU A 203 3.48 -25.30 -18.88
CA GLU A 203 2.82 -26.52 -18.32
C GLU A 203 2.91 -26.64 -16.80
N ALA A 204 3.95 -26.06 -16.18
CA ALA A 204 4.12 -26.07 -14.73
C ALA A 204 3.11 -25.20 -13.99
N ILE A 205 2.50 -24.20 -14.64
CA ILE A 205 1.58 -23.24 -14.02
C ILE A 205 0.23 -23.91 -13.77
N GLN A 206 -0.16 -24.01 -12.52
CA GLN A 206 -1.42 -24.65 -12.09
C GLN A 206 -2.59 -23.67 -11.99
N ASN A 207 -2.29 -22.40 -11.71
CA ASN A 207 -3.31 -21.36 -11.66
C ASN A 207 -2.71 -20.03 -12.16
N SER A 208 -3.56 -19.24 -12.81
CA SER A 208 -3.14 -17.91 -13.31
C SER A 208 -4.31 -16.96 -13.28
N GLU A 209 -4.00 -15.67 -13.17
CA GLU A 209 -5.00 -14.62 -13.24
C GLU A 209 -4.42 -13.36 -13.87
N VAL A 210 -5.15 -12.81 -14.83
CA VAL A 210 -4.94 -11.45 -15.34
C VAL A 210 -6.13 -10.63 -14.90
N THR A 211 -5.88 -9.59 -14.11
CA THR A 211 -6.95 -8.70 -13.64
C THR A 211 -6.63 -7.27 -14.05
N LEU A 212 -7.54 -6.64 -14.79
CA LEU A 212 -7.55 -5.21 -15.07
C LEU A 212 -8.62 -4.55 -14.21
N VAL A 213 -8.24 -3.49 -13.50
CA VAL A 213 -9.15 -2.59 -12.79
C VAL A 213 -8.96 -1.19 -13.33
N VAL A 214 -10.05 -0.57 -13.77
CA VAL A 214 -10.08 0.82 -14.21
C VAL A 214 -10.98 1.59 -13.26
N ALA A 215 -10.45 2.65 -12.67
CA ALA A 215 -11.19 3.39 -11.65
C ALA A 215 -11.20 4.89 -11.92
N ARG A 216 -12.30 5.53 -11.58
CA ARG A 216 -12.49 6.98 -11.51
C ARG A 216 -12.98 7.29 -10.10
N VAL A 217 -12.28 8.17 -9.42
CA VAL A 217 -12.58 8.52 -8.04
C VAL A 217 -12.69 10.03 -7.91
N THR A 218 -13.77 10.50 -7.28
CA THR A 218 -13.91 11.88 -6.87
C THR A 218 -14.08 11.92 -5.36
N GLU A 219 -13.22 12.65 -4.68
CA GLU A 219 -13.35 12.91 -3.26
C GLU A 219 -13.69 14.37 -3.01
N ARG A 220 -14.68 14.61 -2.15
CA ARG A 220 -15.04 15.93 -1.68
C ARG A 220 -14.88 15.97 -0.18
N LEU A 221 -14.21 17.00 0.32
CA LEU A 221 -14.03 17.23 1.74
C LEU A 221 -14.37 18.67 2.09
N VAL A 222 -15.21 18.83 3.11
CA VAL A 222 -15.48 20.14 3.71
C VAL A 222 -15.34 20.04 5.23
N ASN A 223 -14.84 21.09 5.89
CA ASN A 223 -14.76 21.12 7.33
C ASN A 223 -15.05 22.51 7.91
N SER A 224 -15.29 22.55 9.22
CA SER A 224 -15.64 23.78 9.94
C SER A 224 -14.47 24.78 10.12
N GLU A 225 -13.26 24.43 9.71
CA GLU A 225 -12.13 25.38 9.63
C GLU A 225 -12.13 26.17 8.31
N GLY A 226 -13.08 25.88 7.40
CA GLY A 226 -13.22 26.60 6.13
C GLY A 226 -12.65 25.87 4.91
N THR A 227 -12.12 24.66 5.09
CA THR A 227 -11.64 23.86 3.96
C THR A 227 -12.79 23.41 3.07
N ARG A 228 -12.60 23.55 1.76
CA ARG A 228 -13.51 23.09 0.69
C ARG A 228 -12.65 22.48 -0.42
N LEU A 229 -12.68 21.16 -0.53
CA LEU A 229 -11.80 20.41 -1.41
C LEU A 229 -12.61 19.46 -2.30
N ARG A 230 -12.33 19.47 -3.61
CA ARG A 230 -12.68 18.40 -4.53
C ARG A 230 -11.41 17.92 -5.22
N THR A 231 -11.05 16.66 -5.01
CA THR A 231 -9.98 16.00 -5.73
C THR A 231 -10.56 14.93 -6.64
N ALA A 232 -9.93 14.74 -7.79
CA ALA A 232 -10.36 13.77 -8.78
C ALA A 232 -9.17 12.95 -9.25
N ASP A 233 -9.38 11.66 -9.46
CA ASP A 233 -8.33 10.74 -9.86
C ASP A 233 -8.85 9.67 -10.80
N THR A 234 -8.00 9.27 -11.74
CA THR A 234 -8.23 8.16 -12.65
C THR A 234 -7.04 7.22 -12.61
N GLY A 235 -7.26 5.97 -12.92
CA GLY A 235 -6.16 5.03 -13.07
C GLY A 235 -6.59 3.67 -13.54
N ALA A 236 -5.62 2.98 -14.13
CA ALA A 236 -5.69 1.60 -14.52
C ALA A 236 -4.65 0.78 -13.75
N LEU A 237 -5.07 -0.37 -13.24
CA LEU A 237 -4.22 -1.30 -12.53
C LEU A 237 -4.34 -2.67 -13.19
N LEU A 238 -3.23 -3.15 -13.76
CA LEU A 238 -3.13 -4.48 -14.34
C LEU A 238 -2.30 -5.37 -13.42
N SER A 239 -2.87 -6.50 -13.01
CA SER A 239 -2.17 -7.53 -12.24
C SER A 239 -2.04 -8.80 -13.07
N LEU A 240 -0.82 -9.32 -13.12
CA LEU A 240 -0.49 -10.62 -13.69
C LEU A 240 -0.06 -11.51 -12.53
N SER A 241 -0.72 -12.62 -12.28
CA SER A 241 -0.37 -13.54 -11.21
C SER A 241 -0.39 -14.99 -11.66
N ALA A 242 0.49 -15.79 -11.09
CA ALA A 242 0.56 -17.22 -11.32
C ALA A 242 0.98 -17.96 -10.06
N ASP A 243 0.58 -19.22 -9.96
CA ASP A 243 1.06 -20.15 -8.95
C ASP A 243 1.29 -21.54 -9.53
N LEU A 244 2.21 -22.25 -8.92
CA LEU A 244 2.52 -23.64 -9.19
C LEU A 244 2.87 -24.36 -7.90
N GLN A 245 2.98 -25.68 -7.98
CA GLN A 245 3.44 -26.52 -6.88
C GLN A 245 4.74 -27.21 -7.28
N ALA A 246 5.77 -27.05 -6.45
CA ALA A 246 7.02 -27.76 -6.62
C ALA A 246 6.87 -29.27 -6.36
N GLY A 247 7.86 -30.05 -6.81
CA GLY A 247 7.81 -31.53 -6.68
C GLY A 247 7.76 -32.04 -5.24
N ASP A 248 8.17 -31.24 -4.25
CA ASP A 248 8.07 -31.54 -2.82
C ASP A 248 6.72 -31.10 -2.20
N GLY A 249 5.78 -30.60 -3.00
CA GLY A 249 4.48 -30.11 -2.53
C GLY A 249 4.43 -28.66 -2.08
N THR A 250 5.55 -27.91 -2.11
CA THR A 250 5.57 -26.49 -1.77
C THR A 250 4.84 -25.67 -2.83
N ARG A 251 3.88 -24.82 -2.41
CA ARG A 251 3.21 -23.87 -3.32
C ARG A 251 4.05 -22.62 -3.47
N LEU A 252 4.28 -22.24 -4.71
CA LEU A 252 5.02 -21.04 -5.10
C LEU A 252 4.09 -20.14 -5.90
N ALA A 253 4.07 -18.85 -5.57
CA ALA A 253 3.24 -17.87 -6.24
C ALA A 253 3.98 -16.54 -6.37
N ASP A 254 3.79 -15.87 -7.50
CA ASP A 254 4.33 -14.53 -7.73
C ASP A 254 3.32 -13.70 -8.53
N SER A 255 3.48 -12.37 -8.50
CA SER A 255 2.63 -11.45 -9.25
C SER A 255 3.39 -10.20 -9.69
N ARG A 256 2.95 -9.63 -10.79
CA ARG A 256 3.42 -8.34 -11.30
C ARG A 256 2.26 -7.35 -11.28
N LEU A 257 2.50 -6.17 -10.69
CA LEU A 257 1.52 -5.10 -10.58
C LEU A 257 1.98 -3.92 -11.43
N ILE A 258 1.15 -3.51 -12.39
CA ILE A 258 1.41 -2.43 -13.33
C ILE A 258 0.30 -1.41 -13.17
N ALA A 259 0.66 -0.17 -12.88
CA ALA A 259 -0.28 0.92 -12.75
C ALA A 259 0.02 2.04 -13.73
N ALA A 260 -1.03 2.71 -14.19
CA ALA A 260 -0.98 3.85 -15.08
C ALA A 260 -2.12 4.83 -14.77
N GLU A 261 -1.99 6.09 -15.16
CA GLU A 261 -3.04 7.09 -14.99
C GLU A 261 -4.14 6.92 -16.03
N SER A 262 -3.78 6.39 -17.20
CA SER A 262 -4.71 6.08 -18.27
C SER A 262 -4.43 4.68 -18.85
N LEU A 263 -5.34 4.19 -19.67
CA LEU A 263 -5.20 2.90 -20.33
C LEU A 263 -4.15 2.91 -21.44
N GLU A 264 -3.89 4.08 -22.03
CA GLU A 264 -2.90 4.31 -23.09
C GLU A 264 -1.47 4.24 -22.54
N GLU A 265 -1.27 4.55 -21.27
CA GLU A 265 0.03 4.46 -20.61
C GLU A 265 0.41 3.03 -20.20
N LEU A 266 -0.54 2.10 -20.22
CA LEU A 266 -0.22 0.70 -19.96
C LEU A 266 0.73 0.18 -21.03
N PRO A 267 1.70 -0.68 -20.68
CA PRO A 267 2.63 -1.25 -21.63
C PRO A 267 1.93 -1.97 -22.79
N SER A 268 2.63 -2.06 -23.92
CA SER A 268 2.12 -2.76 -25.10
C SER A 268 1.78 -4.23 -24.77
N LEU A 269 0.87 -4.81 -25.55
CA LEU A 269 0.50 -6.22 -25.37
C LEU A 269 1.73 -7.16 -25.51
N GLU A 270 2.70 -6.79 -26.33
CA GLU A 270 3.96 -7.52 -26.48
C GLU A 270 4.78 -7.49 -25.17
N THR A 271 4.98 -6.30 -24.61
CA THR A 271 5.68 -6.12 -23.32
C THR A 271 4.99 -6.87 -22.18
N LEU A 272 3.64 -6.80 -22.12
CA LEU A 272 2.85 -7.52 -21.14
C LEU A 272 2.95 -9.05 -21.32
N THR A 273 3.00 -9.52 -22.56
CA THR A 273 3.20 -10.94 -22.88
C THR A 273 4.58 -11.42 -22.42
N ALA A 274 5.62 -10.63 -22.65
CA ALA A 274 6.96 -10.92 -22.16
C ALA A 274 7.02 -10.94 -20.61
N ALA A 275 6.27 -10.06 -19.94
CA ALA A 275 6.16 -10.06 -18.49
C ALA A 275 5.49 -11.34 -17.95
N VAL A 276 4.48 -11.88 -18.65
CA VAL A 276 3.86 -13.18 -18.31
C VAL A 276 4.88 -14.31 -18.45
N ASP A 277 5.64 -14.33 -19.56
CA ASP A 277 6.66 -15.37 -19.78
C ASP A 277 7.74 -15.33 -18.69
N ALA A 278 8.25 -14.13 -18.38
CA ALA A 278 9.26 -13.94 -17.32
C ALA A 278 8.74 -14.40 -15.96
N LEU A 279 7.48 -14.07 -15.60
CA LEU A 279 6.84 -14.52 -14.37
C LEU A 279 6.77 -16.06 -14.29
N CYS A 280 6.34 -16.71 -15.36
CA CYS A 280 6.24 -18.16 -15.41
C CYS A 280 7.61 -18.85 -15.36
N GLN A 281 8.60 -18.29 -16.07
CA GLN A 281 9.96 -18.80 -16.07
C GLN A 281 10.57 -18.72 -14.66
N SER A 282 10.51 -17.56 -14.01
CA SER A 282 11.02 -17.37 -12.64
C SER A 282 10.40 -18.35 -11.65
N LEU A 283 9.08 -18.58 -11.72
CA LEU A 283 8.40 -19.56 -10.86
C LEU A 283 8.85 -21.00 -11.15
N THR A 284 9.05 -21.35 -12.42
CA THR A 284 9.50 -22.70 -12.83
C THR A 284 10.93 -22.95 -12.36
N GLU A 285 11.83 -21.97 -12.50
CA GLU A 285 13.19 -22.03 -12.01
C GLU A 285 13.23 -22.17 -10.47
N LEU A 286 12.40 -21.39 -9.77
CA LEU A 286 12.26 -21.47 -8.33
C LEU A 286 11.74 -22.84 -7.86
N ALA A 287 10.81 -23.44 -8.60
CA ALA A 287 10.28 -24.77 -8.26
C ALA A 287 11.35 -25.88 -8.38
N ALA A 288 12.28 -25.72 -9.31
CA ALA A 288 13.41 -26.65 -9.50
C ALA A 288 14.58 -26.38 -8.53
N ALA A 289 14.61 -25.21 -7.87
CA ALA A 289 15.69 -24.81 -6.98
C ALA A 289 15.76 -25.70 -5.73
N PRO A 290 16.98 -26.02 -5.24
CA PRO A 290 17.17 -26.78 -4.01
C PRO A 290 16.63 -26.02 -2.79
N VAL A 291 16.15 -26.77 -1.82
CA VAL A 291 15.77 -26.24 -0.50
C VAL A 291 17.05 -26.01 0.31
N LEU A 292 17.19 -24.85 0.92
CA LEU A 292 18.27 -24.55 1.86
C LEU A 292 17.76 -24.73 3.29
N GLU A 293 18.46 -25.57 4.10
CA GLU A 293 18.01 -25.91 5.46
C GLU A 293 18.22 -24.75 6.44
N GLU A 294 19.42 -24.17 6.44
CA GLU A 294 19.80 -23.04 7.30
C GLU A 294 20.93 -22.22 6.67
N TYR A 295 21.02 -20.98 7.09
CA TYR A 295 22.07 -20.06 6.69
C TYR A 295 22.29 -19.00 7.77
N THR A 296 23.56 -18.71 8.08
CA THR A 296 23.97 -17.56 8.88
C THR A 296 25.18 -16.93 8.19
N GLY A 297 25.12 -15.63 7.95
CA GLY A 297 26.17 -14.89 7.27
C GLY A 297 25.67 -13.68 6.49
N PRO A 298 26.50 -13.09 5.61
CA PRO A 298 26.18 -11.88 4.86
C PRO A 298 25.08 -12.07 3.84
N VAL A 299 24.15 -11.10 3.78
CA VAL A 299 22.99 -11.12 2.88
C VAL A 299 22.89 -9.81 2.12
N LEU A 300 22.95 -9.91 0.81
CA LEU A 300 22.73 -8.81 -0.12
C LEU A 300 21.24 -8.77 -0.54
N PHE A 301 20.58 -7.66 -0.25
CA PHE A 301 19.25 -7.36 -0.78
C PHE A 301 19.39 -6.43 -1.98
N ASP A 302 18.86 -6.86 -3.10
CA ASP A 302 18.96 -6.25 -4.40
C ASP A 302 17.59 -6.22 -5.08
N GLY A 303 17.45 -5.58 -6.24
CA GLY A 303 16.18 -5.51 -6.95
C GLY A 303 15.05 -4.95 -6.08
N GLU A 304 13.88 -5.56 -6.15
CA GLU A 304 12.73 -5.14 -5.36
C GLU A 304 12.93 -5.35 -3.86
N ALA A 305 13.70 -6.39 -3.47
CA ALA A 305 13.99 -6.68 -2.06
C ALA A 305 14.70 -5.53 -1.36
N ALA A 306 15.54 -4.77 -2.05
CA ALA A 306 16.21 -3.59 -1.51
C ALA A 306 15.21 -2.58 -0.92
N ALA A 307 14.20 -2.20 -1.71
CA ALA A 307 13.15 -1.29 -1.25
C ALA A 307 12.21 -1.96 -0.23
N GLN A 308 11.93 -3.27 -0.37
CA GLN A 308 11.09 -4.04 0.57
C GLN A 308 11.69 -4.09 1.98
N VAL A 309 13.00 -4.12 2.13
CA VAL A 309 13.70 -4.05 3.43
C VAL A 309 13.36 -2.76 4.16
N PHE A 310 13.52 -1.61 3.52
CA PHE A 310 13.24 -0.31 4.14
C PHE A 310 11.74 -0.09 4.37
N ALA A 311 10.90 -0.48 3.42
CA ALA A 311 9.45 -0.43 3.55
C ALA A 311 8.95 -1.29 4.73
N SER A 312 9.61 -2.43 4.98
CA SER A 312 9.24 -3.36 6.05
C SER A 312 9.78 -2.97 7.43
N LEU A 313 11.07 -2.60 7.52
CA LEU A 313 11.75 -2.38 8.80
C LEU A 313 11.77 -0.92 9.24
N LEU A 314 11.95 0.02 8.30
CA LEU A 314 12.13 1.44 8.63
C LEU A 314 10.82 2.23 8.58
N ALA A 315 10.08 2.13 7.48
CA ALA A 315 8.89 2.93 7.21
C ALA A 315 7.83 2.89 8.34
N PRO A 316 7.51 1.75 8.98
CA PRO A 316 6.55 1.73 10.09
C PRO A 316 6.94 2.59 11.28
N GLY A 317 8.26 2.75 11.50
CA GLY A 317 8.82 3.54 12.59
C GLY A 317 8.88 5.04 12.33
N LEU A 318 8.83 5.47 11.07
CA LEU A 318 8.96 6.87 10.67
C LEU A 318 7.69 7.70 10.84
N ALA A 319 6.58 7.08 11.24
CA ALA A 319 5.30 7.74 11.44
C ALA A 319 5.03 8.02 12.94
N ALA A 320 4.77 9.28 13.27
CA ALA A 320 4.36 9.71 14.60
C ALA A 320 2.87 9.36 14.81
N ARG A 321 2.59 8.45 15.73
CA ARG A 321 1.22 7.98 16.02
C ARG A 321 0.97 8.03 17.51
N PRO A 322 -0.04 8.81 18.00
CA PRO A 322 -0.39 8.78 19.39
C PRO A 322 -0.89 7.38 19.80
N GLY A 323 -0.43 6.91 20.94
CA GLY A 323 -0.99 5.71 21.55
C GLY A 323 -2.38 5.99 22.14
N PRO A 324 -3.33 5.03 22.11
CA PRO A 324 -4.62 5.20 22.78
C PRO A 324 -4.44 5.50 24.26
N ILE A 325 -5.24 6.43 24.81
CA ILE A 325 -5.16 6.83 26.21
C ILE A 325 -5.29 5.61 27.13
N GLY A 326 -4.33 5.46 28.06
CA GLY A 326 -4.31 4.39 29.04
C GLY A 326 -3.80 3.04 28.51
N SER A 327 -3.32 2.96 27.29
CA SER A 327 -2.64 1.79 26.78
C SER A 327 -1.26 1.65 27.44
N ARG A 328 -1.06 0.62 28.26
CA ARG A 328 0.28 0.24 28.76
C ARG A 328 1.14 -0.41 27.66
N ARG A 329 0.52 -0.91 26.62
CA ARG A 329 1.18 -1.38 25.39
C ARG A 329 1.09 -0.28 24.35
N SER A 330 1.99 0.71 24.43
CA SER A 330 2.40 1.37 23.21
C SER A 330 2.83 0.25 22.27
N ARG A 331 2.10 0.05 21.15
CA ARG A 331 2.68 -0.64 20.02
C ARG A 331 3.71 0.34 19.43
N ASP A 332 4.82 0.45 20.16
CA ASP A 332 5.86 1.44 19.90
C ASP A 332 6.70 0.96 18.69
N THR A 333 6.04 0.90 17.53
CA THR A 333 6.76 0.80 16.26
C THR A 333 7.36 2.14 15.87
N SER A 334 6.95 3.23 16.51
CA SER A 334 7.45 4.57 16.23
C SER A 334 8.88 4.75 16.74
N LEU A 335 9.72 5.33 15.89
CA LEU A 335 11.07 5.74 16.24
C LEU A 335 11.10 7.08 17.02
N GLU A 336 9.99 7.58 17.52
CA GLU A 336 9.88 8.87 18.23
C GLU A 336 10.89 9.00 19.39
N LYS A 337 11.15 7.90 20.11
CA LYS A 337 12.18 7.86 21.17
C LYS A 337 13.61 7.93 20.63
N ARG A 338 13.77 7.77 19.33
CA ARG A 338 15.05 7.82 18.61
C ARG A 338 15.31 9.15 17.91
N LEU A 339 14.41 10.14 18.00
CA LEU A 339 14.67 11.48 17.48
C LEU A 339 16.01 12.02 18.01
N GLY A 340 16.85 12.53 17.11
CA GLY A 340 18.20 12.97 17.38
C GLY A 340 19.24 11.84 17.51
N LYS A 341 18.87 10.58 17.31
CA LYS A 341 19.80 9.43 17.42
C LYS A 341 20.02 8.78 16.06
N ARG A 342 21.16 8.11 15.90
CA ARG A 342 21.50 7.35 14.71
C ARG A 342 20.58 6.13 14.55
N VAL A 343 20.03 5.95 13.35
CA VAL A 343 19.16 4.84 12.97
C VAL A 343 19.65 4.09 11.72
N LEU A 344 20.55 4.70 10.95
CA LEU A 344 21.20 4.18 9.75
C LEU A 344 22.71 4.54 9.78
N PRO A 345 23.56 3.95 8.93
CA PRO A 345 24.92 4.43 8.72
C PRO A 345 24.97 5.90 8.32
N ALA A 346 26.10 6.56 8.52
CA ALA A 346 26.24 8.02 8.32
C ALA A 346 26.04 8.46 6.87
N THR A 347 26.26 7.58 5.94
CA THR A 347 26.14 7.80 4.50
C THR A 347 24.71 7.88 3.99
N PHE A 348 23.72 7.43 4.81
CA PHE A 348 22.32 7.36 4.42
C PHE A 348 21.56 8.65 4.73
N ARG A 349 20.70 9.02 3.77
CA ARG A 349 19.65 10.04 3.89
C ARG A 349 18.31 9.45 3.53
N VAL A 350 17.26 9.87 4.24
CA VAL A 350 15.88 9.39 4.00
C VAL A 350 14.94 10.60 4.03
N TYR A 351 14.10 10.70 3.02
CA TYR A 351 13.00 11.66 3.00
C TYR A 351 11.72 11.03 2.48
N ASP A 352 10.59 11.61 2.84
CA ASP A 352 9.29 11.27 2.27
C ASP A 352 8.74 12.45 1.49
N ASP A 353 8.25 12.21 0.27
CA ASP A 353 7.72 13.26 -0.59
C ASP A 353 6.55 12.75 -1.43
N ALA A 354 5.34 13.02 -0.95
CA ALA A 354 4.11 12.66 -1.66
C ALA A 354 3.85 13.53 -2.90
N THR A 355 4.58 14.63 -3.10
CA THR A 355 4.41 15.51 -4.26
C THR A 355 5.11 14.99 -5.51
N VAL A 356 6.00 14.00 -5.36
CA VAL A 356 6.66 13.35 -6.49
C VAL A 356 5.70 12.33 -7.11
N GLU A 357 5.39 12.52 -8.39
CA GLU A 357 4.42 11.67 -9.10
C GLU A 357 5.05 10.43 -9.70
N ARG A 358 6.27 10.56 -10.23
CA ARG A 358 6.96 9.49 -10.96
C ARG A 358 8.42 9.38 -10.54
N PHE A 359 8.93 8.17 -10.61
CA PHE A 359 10.34 7.86 -10.48
C PHE A 359 10.76 7.00 -11.68
N ASP A 360 11.77 7.43 -12.41
CA ASP A 360 12.24 6.78 -13.65
C ASP A 360 11.08 6.45 -14.61
N GLY A 361 10.21 7.44 -14.86
CA GLY A 361 9.02 7.31 -15.70
C GLY A 361 7.87 6.46 -15.12
N ARG A 362 8.09 5.73 -14.04
CA ARG A 362 7.09 4.86 -13.41
C ARG A 362 6.29 5.62 -12.35
N LEU A 363 4.99 5.38 -12.34
CA LEU A 363 4.06 6.00 -11.40
C LEU A 363 4.36 5.59 -9.95
N LEU A 364 4.37 6.57 -9.04
CA LEU A 364 4.48 6.33 -7.60
C LEU A 364 3.09 6.21 -6.97
N PHE A 365 2.89 5.20 -6.13
CA PHE A 365 1.60 4.91 -5.52
C PHE A 365 1.28 5.81 -4.33
N GLY A 366 2.28 6.37 -3.68
CA GLY A 366 2.11 7.23 -2.51
C GLY A 366 1.91 8.71 -2.83
N ARG A 367 1.72 9.10 -4.10
CA ARG A 367 1.55 10.49 -4.50
C ARG A 367 0.16 11.04 -4.17
N TYR A 368 0.10 12.28 -3.72
CA TYR A 368 -1.12 13.07 -3.53
C TYR A 368 -0.77 14.56 -3.33
N ALA A 369 -1.71 15.45 -3.64
CA ALA A 369 -1.57 16.88 -3.37
C ALA A 369 -1.99 17.25 -1.93
N PHE A 370 -3.01 16.57 -1.40
CA PHE A 370 -3.54 16.75 -0.06
C PHE A 370 -3.69 15.40 0.62
N ASP A 371 -3.37 15.34 1.91
CA ASP A 371 -3.62 14.14 2.71
C ASP A 371 -5.12 13.96 3.02
N ASP A 372 -5.49 12.87 3.68
CA ASP A 372 -6.90 12.56 3.98
C ASP A 372 -7.53 13.48 5.06
N GLU A 373 -6.75 14.40 5.62
CA GLU A 373 -7.18 15.48 6.52
C GLU A 373 -7.17 16.85 5.82
N ALA A 374 -6.99 16.86 4.49
CA ALA A 374 -6.88 18.04 3.64
C ALA A 374 -5.69 18.98 3.97
N VAL A 375 -4.62 18.42 4.52
CA VAL A 375 -3.36 19.16 4.70
C VAL A 375 -2.52 18.98 3.44
N PRO A 376 -1.98 20.06 2.85
CA PRO A 376 -1.12 19.98 1.67
C PRO A 376 0.07 19.04 1.90
N ALA A 377 0.33 18.19 0.92
CA ALA A 377 1.50 17.33 0.90
C ALA A 377 2.78 18.16 0.85
N ARG A 378 3.82 17.69 1.50
CA ARG A 378 5.15 18.31 1.47
C ARG A 378 6.25 17.29 1.70
N ARG A 379 7.42 17.57 1.18
CA ARG A 379 8.62 16.81 1.50
C ARG A 379 8.98 16.94 2.98
N VAL A 380 9.38 15.82 3.59
CA VAL A 380 9.89 15.76 4.96
C VAL A 380 11.22 15.01 4.96
N ASP A 381 12.30 15.69 5.33
CA ASP A 381 13.61 15.07 5.52
C ASP A 381 13.64 14.36 6.88
N LEU A 382 13.61 13.04 6.85
CA LEU A 382 13.43 12.16 8.02
C LEU A 382 14.76 11.77 8.65
N VAL A 383 15.75 11.38 7.82
CA VAL A 383 17.08 10.98 8.27
C VAL A 383 18.14 11.77 7.50
N THR A 384 19.06 12.39 8.23
CA THR A 384 20.21 13.09 7.65
C THR A 384 21.48 12.54 8.30
N ASP A 385 22.42 12.09 7.46
CA ASP A 385 23.70 11.51 7.89
C ASP A 385 23.51 10.39 8.93
N GLY A 386 22.50 9.52 8.65
CA GLY A 386 22.12 8.38 9.49
C GLY A 386 21.35 8.75 10.77
N VAL A 387 21.16 10.03 11.07
CA VAL A 387 20.49 10.53 12.29
C VAL A 387 19.03 10.86 12.00
N LEU A 388 18.11 10.31 12.78
CA LEU A 388 16.67 10.61 12.67
C LEU A 388 16.40 12.05 13.11
N ARG A 389 15.88 12.88 12.18
CA ARG A 389 15.62 14.32 12.38
C ARG A 389 14.15 14.63 12.56
N ALA A 390 13.28 13.92 11.83
CA ALA A 390 11.85 14.16 11.85
C ALA A 390 11.07 12.84 11.69
N LEU A 391 9.77 12.91 11.91
CA LEU A 391 8.79 11.86 11.60
C LEU A 391 7.67 12.48 10.77
N VAL A 392 7.04 11.69 9.91
CA VAL A 392 5.80 12.11 9.27
C VAL A 392 4.66 12.11 10.31
N ALA A 393 3.75 13.07 10.19
CA ALA A 393 2.69 13.29 11.18
C ALA A 393 1.35 13.61 10.52
N SER A 394 0.25 13.18 11.17
CA SER A 394 -1.12 13.59 10.91
C SER A 394 -1.50 14.75 11.85
N ARG A 395 -2.76 15.17 11.79
CA ARG A 395 -3.31 16.18 12.72
C ARG A 395 -3.52 15.66 14.15
N ALA A 396 -3.21 14.39 14.42
CA ALA A 396 -3.20 13.81 15.77
C ALA A 396 -1.78 13.88 16.35
N PRO A 397 -1.46 14.84 17.26
CA PRO A 397 -0.12 15.04 17.79
C PRO A 397 0.33 13.88 18.69
N THR A 398 1.65 13.77 18.85
CA THR A 398 2.29 12.96 19.90
C THR A 398 2.95 13.86 20.93
N LEU A 399 3.58 13.29 21.97
CA LEU A 399 4.29 14.09 22.97
C LEU A 399 5.48 14.88 22.42
N LYS A 400 6.07 14.44 21.28
CA LYS A 400 7.26 15.08 20.71
C LYS A 400 7.03 15.69 19.33
N VAL A 401 5.98 15.27 18.63
CA VAL A 401 5.68 15.75 17.28
C VAL A 401 4.33 16.45 17.31
N HIS A 402 4.36 17.74 17.03
CA HIS A 402 3.20 18.62 17.06
C HIS A 402 2.86 19.11 15.65
N GLY A 403 1.58 19.05 15.30
CA GLY A 403 1.08 19.48 13.99
C GLY A 403 1.31 18.44 12.88
N SER A 404 0.56 18.61 11.79
CA SER A 404 0.61 17.73 10.63
C SER A 404 1.75 18.07 9.69
N THR A 405 2.32 17.06 9.06
CA THR A 405 3.27 17.20 7.95
C THR A 405 2.61 16.95 6.59
N GLY A 406 1.27 16.86 6.52
CA GLY A 406 0.56 16.48 5.31
C GLY A 406 0.64 14.96 5.03
N HIS A 407 0.68 14.15 6.09
CA HIS A 407 0.81 12.70 5.99
C HIS A 407 -0.27 11.95 6.79
N GLY A 408 -1.42 12.58 7.00
CA GLY A 408 -2.59 11.97 7.61
C GLY A 408 -3.31 11.06 6.61
N ARG A 409 -3.14 9.73 6.70
CA ARG A 409 -3.72 8.76 5.78
C ARG A 409 -4.73 7.86 6.48
N THR A 410 -5.80 7.51 5.78
CA THR A 410 -6.85 6.61 6.28
C THR A 410 -6.65 5.20 5.72
N ALA A 411 -6.75 4.19 6.58
CA ALA A 411 -6.65 2.80 6.12
C ALA A 411 -7.86 2.34 5.27
N ARG A 412 -8.99 3.02 5.40
CA ARG A 412 -10.22 2.82 4.63
C ARG A 412 -11.10 4.06 4.74
N PHE A 413 -12.00 4.26 3.79
CA PHE A 413 -12.94 5.38 3.83
C PHE A 413 -13.69 5.45 5.18
N GLY A 414 -13.77 6.65 5.76
CA GLY A 414 -14.40 6.91 7.04
C GLY A 414 -13.61 6.48 8.30
N ALA A 415 -12.45 5.84 8.14
CA ALA A 415 -11.56 5.56 9.28
C ALA A 415 -10.88 6.85 9.78
N ASP A 416 -10.35 6.79 11.02
CA ASP A 416 -9.49 7.87 11.52
C ASP A 416 -8.19 7.92 10.72
N ALA A 417 -7.77 9.12 10.34
CA ALA A 417 -6.48 9.34 9.74
C ALA A 417 -5.36 9.10 10.77
N SER A 418 -4.28 8.54 10.33
CA SER A 418 -3.06 8.38 11.12
C SER A 418 -1.85 8.63 10.25
N ALA A 419 -0.75 9.05 10.86
CA ALA A 419 0.48 9.29 10.11
C ALA A 419 0.93 8.01 9.37
N ALA A 420 1.29 8.17 8.08
CA ALA A 420 1.88 7.12 7.27
C ALA A 420 2.83 7.71 6.24
N VAL A 421 3.91 6.99 5.93
CA VAL A 421 4.79 7.34 4.81
C VAL A 421 4.03 7.20 3.50
N ALA A 422 4.40 8.00 2.53
CA ALA A 422 3.81 8.08 1.20
C ALA A 422 4.79 7.57 0.13
N ASN A 423 5.70 8.41 -0.32
CA ASN A 423 6.79 8.05 -1.21
C ASN A 423 8.12 8.19 -0.45
N LEU A 424 8.63 7.07 0.03
CA LEU A 424 9.85 7.02 0.84
C LEU A 424 11.08 6.88 -0.05
N PHE A 425 11.99 7.83 0.02
CA PHE A 425 13.24 7.82 -0.73
C PHE A 425 14.42 7.60 0.22
N ILE A 426 15.23 6.60 -0.08
CA ILE A 426 16.46 6.29 0.62
C ILE A 426 17.62 6.47 -0.35
N THR A 427 18.63 7.23 0.05
CA THR A 427 19.84 7.46 -0.73
C THR A 427 21.08 7.24 0.12
N SER A 428 22.18 6.84 -0.52
CA SER A 428 23.50 6.72 0.08
C SER A 428 24.52 7.59 -0.66
N THR A 429 25.47 8.15 0.06
CA THR A 429 26.52 9.01 -0.51
C THR A 429 27.76 8.23 -0.99
N ASP A 430 27.90 6.98 -0.61
CA ASP A 430 29.01 6.09 -0.92
C ASP A 430 28.54 4.79 -1.62
N GLY A 431 27.46 4.89 -2.40
CA GLY A 431 26.89 3.74 -3.12
C GLY A 431 27.86 3.13 -4.14
N LEU A 432 28.01 1.82 -4.08
CA LEU A 432 28.84 1.00 -4.96
C LEU A 432 28.09 0.61 -6.24
N GLY A 433 28.81 0.28 -7.30
CA GLY A 433 28.24 -0.38 -8.47
C GLY A 433 27.86 -1.83 -8.15
N ASP A 434 27.04 -2.45 -9.02
CA ASP A 434 26.52 -3.81 -8.76
C ASP A 434 27.63 -4.86 -8.62
N GLU A 435 28.68 -4.78 -9.46
CA GLU A 435 29.84 -5.69 -9.38
C GLU A 435 30.68 -5.44 -8.12
N GLU A 436 30.87 -4.16 -7.74
CA GLU A 436 31.58 -3.80 -6.52
C GLU A 436 30.81 -4.31 -5.29
N LEU A 437 29.49 -4.16 -5.27
CA LEU A 437 28.62 -4.62 -4.17
C LEU A 437 28.59 -6.15 -4.07
N LYS A 438 28.64 -6.85 -5.22
CA LYS A 438 28.78 -8.29 -5.26
C LYS A 438 30.15 -8.72 -4.71
N GLN A 439 31.21 -7.99 -5.04
CA GLN A 439 32.56 -8.27 -4.50
C GLN A 439 32.60 -8.10 -2.97
N GLU A 440 31.99 -7.04 -2.43
CA GLU A 440 31.85 -6.85 -0.97
C GLU A 440 31.15 -8.05 -0.28
N LEU A 441 30.11 -8.61 -0.93
CA LEU A 441 29.47 -9.85 -0.44
C LEU A 441 30.46 -11.02 -0.42
N LEU A 442 31.26 -11.19 -1.48
CA LEU A 442 32.26 -12.28 -1.56
C LEU A 442 33.37 -12.10 -0.54
N ASP A 443 33.85 -10.87 -0.35
CA ASP A 443 34.89 -10.53 0.61
C ASP A 443 34.41 -10.81 2.05
N ALA A 444 33.18 -10.39 2.39
CA ALA A 444 32.58 -10.70 3.69
C ALA A 444 32.43 -12.20 3.91
N CYS A 445 32.07 -12.99 2.88
CA CYS A 445 32.06 -14.47 3.00
C CYS A 445 33.44 -15.05 3.26
N GLN A 446 34.48 -14.53 2.59
CA GLN A 446 35.84 -15.00 2.77
C GLN A 446 36.38 -14.69 4.18
N GLU A 447 36.09 -13.50 4.70
CA GLU A 447 36.49 -13.11 6.07
C GLU A 447 35.88 -14.03 7.13
N GLU A 448 34.63 -14.48 6.93
CA GLU A 448 33.94 -15.41 7.82
C GLU A 448 34.20 -16.90 7.50
N GLY A 449 34.93 -17.19 6.43
CA GLY A 449 35.25 -18.58 6.02
C GLY A 449 34.04 -19.33 5.47
N LEU A 450 33.07 -18.62 4.88
CA LEU A 450 31.85 -19.17 4.32
C LEU A 450 32.05 -19.57 2.84
N GLU A 451 31.42 -20.67 2.44
CA GLU A 451 31.45 -21.13 1.04
C GLU A 451 30.62 -20.28 0.10
N PHE A 452 29.59 -19.60 0.62
CA PHE A 452 28.66 -18.73 -0.17
C PHE A 452 28.01 -17.67 0.70
N GLY A 453 27.59 -16.57 0.08
CA GLY A 453 26.67 -15.58 0.62
C GLY A 453 25.28 -15.73 0.01
N LEU A 454 24.28 -15.02 0.54
CA LEU A 454 22.95 -14.96 -0.04
C LEU A 454 22.71 -13.63 -0.74
N ARG A 455 22.15 -13.69 -1.94
CA ARG A 455 21.57 -12.56 -2.67
C ARG A 455 20.06 -12.76 -2.76
N ILE A 456 19.28 -11.80 -2.29
CA ILE A 456 17.80 -11.83 -2.27
C ILE A 456 17.28 -10.71 -3.14
N THR A 457 16.52 -11.04 -4.18
CA THR A 457 16.00 -10.06 -5.16
C THR A 457 14.52 -9.74 -4.96
N SER A 458 13.77 -10.57 -4.23
CA SER A 458 12.38 -10.32 -3.88
C SER A 458 12.00 -11.01 -2.56
N LEU A 459 11.14 -10.34 -1.79
CA LEU A 459 10.51 -10.86 -0.58
C LEU A 459 9.02 -11.13 -0.85
N ALA A 460 8.39 -11.94 -0.02
CA ALA A 460 6.96 -12.27 -0.10
C ALA A 460 6.07 -11.07 0.33
N GLY A 461 6.35 -9.89 -0.20
CA GLY A 461 5.62 -8.64 0.03
C GLY A 461 6.31 -7.68 0.99
N VAL A 462 5.52 -6.84 1.67
CA VAL A 462 5.99 -5.82 2.63
C VAL A 462 5.49 -6.13 4.03
N GLY A 463 6.40 -6.20 4.99
CA GLY A 463 6.11 -6.46 6.39
C GLY A 463 5.73 -5.21 7.18
N ASN A 464 5.57 -5.41 8.48
CA ASN A 464 5.29 -4.34 9.43
C ASN A 464 6.20 -4.44 10.65
N GLY A 465 7.38 -3.89 10.53
CA GLY A 465 8.43 -4.00 11.54
C GLY A 465 9.14 -5.35 11.57
N ARG A 466 8.97 -6.17 10.54
CA ARG A 466 9.65 -7.44 10.31
C ARG A 466 9.86 -7.67 8.81
N LEU A 467 10.89 -8.37 8.42
CA LEU A 467 11.07 -8.82 7.05
C LEU A 467 10.09 -9.97 6.73
N PRO A 468 9.40 -9.92 5.59
CA PRO A 468 8.75 -11.10 5.00
C PRO A 468 9.80 -12.10 4.54
N ASP A 469 9.39 -13.35 4.38
CA ASP A 469 10.29 -14.40 3.91
C ASP A 469 10.80 -14.13 2.49
N PRO A 470 12.01 -14.58 2.13
CA PRO A 470 12.53 -14.50 0.77
C PRO A 470 11.61 -15.22 -0.22
N LEU A 471 11.30 -14.58 -1.34
CA LEU A 471 10.62 -15.21 -2.47
C LEU A 471 11.64 -15.69 -3.50
N PHE A 472 12.56 -14.81 -3.91
CA PHE A 472 13.66 -15.15 -4.81
C PHE A 472 14.99 -14.89 -4.11
N ALA A 473 15.78 -15.96 -3.97
CA ALA A 473 17.10 -15.94 -3.35
C ALA A 473 18.06 -16.84 -4.12
N CYS A 474 19.34 -16.46 -4.15
CA CYS A 474 20.43 -17.23 -4.72
C CYS A 474 21.58 -17.33 -3.73
N LYS A 475 22.28 -18.47 -3.71
CA LYS A 475 23.64 -18.57 -3.20
C LYS A 475 24.57 -17.88 -4.18
N VAL A 476 25.50 -17.10 -3.68
CA VAL A 476 26.63 -16.55 -4.44
C VAL A 476 27.89 -17.19 -3.90
N HIS A 477 28.47 -18.11 -4.67
CA HIS A 477 29.62 -18.89 -4.23
C HIS A 477 30.88 -18.01 -4.06
N ALA A 478 31.49 -18.07 -2.90
CA ALA A 478 32.64 -17.22 -2.55
C ALA A 478 33.87 -17.45 -3.43
N ALA A 479 34.01 -18.65 -4.02
CA ALA A 479 35.16 -19.04 -4.83
C ALA A 479 35.15 -18.43 -6.24
N ASP A 480 33.98 -18.27 -6.87
CA ASP A 480 33.85 -17.90 -8.27
C ASP A 480 32.69 -16.93 -8.60
N GLY A 481 31.93 -16.53 -7.58
CA GLY A 481 30.76 -15.64 -7.74
C GLY A 481 29.58 -16.25 -8.51
N ARG A 482 29.56 -17.57 -8.74
CA ARG A 482 28.47 -18.27 -9.40
C ARG A 482 27.22 -18.20 -8.57
N GLU A 483 26.09 -17.93 -9.21
CA GLU A 483 24.78 -17.83 -8.57
C GLU A 483 24.01 -19.14 -8.75
N GLU A 484 23.41 -19.62 -7.66
CA GLU A 484 22.58 -20.82 -7.63
C GLU A 484 21.28 -20.52 -6.89
N PRO A 485 20.11 -20.57 -7.57
CA PRO A 485 18.82 -20.33 -6.94
C PRO A 485 18.57 -21.26 -5.76
N VAL A 486 17.96 -20.74 -4.69
CA VAL A 486 17.53 -21.51 -3.51
C VAL A 486 16.15 -21.06 -3.07
N ARG A 487 15.44 -21.93 -2.37
CA ARG A 487 14.07 -21.64 -1.93
C ARG A 487 13.76 -22.13 -0.51
N ASN A 488 12.56 -21.77 -0.06
CA ASN A 488 11.97 -22.24 1.18
C ASN A 488 12.66 -21.73 2.44
N LEU A 489 13.05 -20.45 2.42
CA LEU A 489 13.75 -19.76 3.49
C LEU A 489 12.82 -18.83 4.27
N ALA A 490 13.04 -18.75 5.59
CA ALA A 490 12.41 -17.78 6.47
C ALA A 490 13.47 -17.09 7.34
N PHE A 491 13.33 -15.77 7.51
CA PHE A 491 14.19 -15.03 8.43
C PHE A 491 13.89 -15.38 9.89
N ARG A 492 14.93 -15.50 10.71
CA ARG A 492 14.78 -15.22 12.12
C ARG A 492 14.39 -13.75 12.31
N PRO A 493 13.72 -13.38 13.43
CA PRO A 493 13.24 -12.01 13.61
C PRO A 493 14.35 -10.97 13.46
N VAL A 494 14.32 -10.19 12.39
CA VAL A 494 15.24 -9.09 12.11
C VAL A 494 14.68 -7.79 12.69
N PRO A 495 15.27 -7.22 13.74
CA PRO A 495 14.81 -5.97 14.30
C PRO A 495 15.25 -4.78 13.44
N ALA A 496 14.47 -3.68 13.43
CA ALA A 496 14.82 -2.46 12.69
C ALA A 496 16.22 -1.88 13.05
N ARG A 497 16.75 -2.20 14.24
CA ARG A 497 18.10 -1.77 14.62
C ARG A 497 19.20 -2.40 13.76
N ALA A 498 18.94 -3.52 13.09
CA ALA A 498 19.91 -4.16 12.19
C ALA A 498 20.29 -3.25 11.02
N LEU A 499 19.40 -2.33 10.61
CA LEU A 499 19.69 -1.31 9.60
C LEU A 499 20.86 -0.35 9.96
N ARG A 500 21.35 -0.35 11.20
CA ARG A 500 22.50 0.47 11.59
C ARG A 500 23.86 -0.17 11.28
N SER A 501 23.84 -1.47 11.03
CA SER A 501 25.03 -2.30 10.79
C SER A 501 25.06 -2.81 9.34
N LEU A 502 24.59 -2.00 8.38
CA LEU A 502 24.76 -2.29 6.96
C LEU A 502 26.25 -2.14 6.61
N LEU A 503 26.83 -3.13 5.93
CA LEU A 503 28.22 -3.11 5.48
C LEU A 503 28.40 -2.18 4.29
N ALA A 504 27.54 -2.30 3.29
CA ALA A 504 27.62 -1.56 2.04
C ALA A 504 26.23 -1.25 1.49
N SER A 505 26.18 -0.31 0.56
CA SER A 505 24.97 0.04 -0.20
C SER A 505 25.27 0.20 -1.68
N GLY A 506 24.29 -0.08 -2.52
CA GLY A 506 24.36 0.15 -3.95
C GLY A 506 24.20 1.63 -4.30
N ARG A 507 24.54 1.98 -5.55
CA ARG A 507 24.37 3.32 -6.11
C ARG A 507 23.00 3.49 -6.74
N GLU A 508 22.57 2.50 -7.50
CA GLU A 508 21.31 2.55 -8.23
C GLU A 508 20.12 2.20 -7.32
N PRO A 509 19.08 3.02 -7.32
CA PRO A 509 17.90 2.76 -6.51
C PRO A 509 16.87 1.89 -7.25
N TYR A 510 16.16 1.08 -6.49
CA TYR A 510 15.05 0.24 -6.95
C TYR A 510 13.72 0.78 -6.43
N LEU A 511 12.71 0.78 -7.31
CA LEU A 511 11.35 1.21 -6.98
C LEU A 511 10.49 0.02 -6.58
N LEU A 512 9.85 0.14 -5.42
CA LEU A 512 8.76 -0.70 -4.95
C LEU A 512 7.48 0.12 -4.84
N ASN A 513 6.41 -0.31 -5.50
CA ASN A 513 5.05 0.16 -5.28
C ASN A 513 4.25 -0.89 -4.51
N HIS A 514 3.55 -0.52 -3.45
CA HIS A 514 2.79 -1.48 -2.65
C HIS A 514 1.49 -0.91 -2.06
N LEU A 515 0.57 -1.81 -1.69
CA LEU A 515 -0.76 -1.50 -1.16
C LEU A 515 -0.99 -2.01 0.27
N THR A 516 0.07 -2.37 0.98
CA THR A 516 -0.02 -3.11 2.25
C THR A 516 -0.79 -2.34 3.35
N ARG A 517 -0.71 -1.02 3.38
CA ARG A 517 -1.37 -0.14 4.36
C ARG A 517 -1.95 1.13 3.74
N GLY A 518 -2.37 1.05 2.54
CA GLY A 518 -2.66 2.12 1.62
C GLY A 518 -1.64 2.12 0.50
N ALA A 519 -1.86 2.98 -0.48
CA ALA A 519 -0.95 3.16 -1.59
C ALA A 519 0.32 3.88 -1.10
N ALA A 520 1.48 3.28 -1.30
CA ALA A 520 2.77 3.84 -0.94
C ALA A 520 3.89 3.32 -1.85
N SER A 521 4.99 4.06 -1.93
CA SER A 521 6.16 3.68 -2.68
C SER A 521 7.41 3.76 -1.81
N ALA A 522 8.41 2.94 -2.12
CA ALA A 522 9.75 3.04 -1.58
C ALA A 522 10.76 3.00 -2.71
N VAL A 523 11.72 3.91 -2.67
CA VAL A 523 12.84 3.99 -3.61
C VAL A 523 14.12 3.86 -2.80
N ALA A 524 14.87 2.78 -2.98
CA ALA A 524 16.03 2.49 -2.15
C ALA A 524 17.13 1.77 -2.91
N PRO A 525 18.40 2.02 -2.59
CA PRO A 525 19.53 1.28 -3.14
C PRO A 525 19.58 -0.14 -2.57
N ALA A 526 20.28 -1.04 -3.26
CA ALA A 526 20.69 -2.33 -2.72
C ALA A 526 21.44 -2.17 -1.40
N VAL A 527 21.35 -3.16 -0.49
CA VAL A 527 22.03 -3.12 0.80
C VAL A 527 22.58 -4.48 1.19
N LEU A 528 23.79 -4.48 1.74
CA LEU A 528 24.47 -5.64 2.26
C LEU A 528 24.42 -5.62 3.80
N PHE A 529 23.84 -6.67 4.39
CA PHE A 529 23.88 -6.94 5.81
C PHE A 529 25.10 -7.81 6.14
N GLU A 530 25.76 -7.50 7.25
CA GLU A 530 26.89 -8.28 7.77
C GLU A 530 26.49 -9.71 8.10
N GLU A 531 25.42 -9.89 8.84
CA GLU A 531 24.93 -11.20 9.26
C GLU A 531 23.41 -11.23 9.40
N LEU A 532 22.78 -12.21 8.78
CA LEU A 532 21.39 -12.56 9.02
C LEU A 532 21.25 -14.07 9.16
N GLU A 533 20.34 -14.50 10.04
CA GLU A 533 19.98 -15.89 10.22
C GLU A 533 18.71 -16.23 9.44
N LEU A 534 18.80 -17.26 8.62
CA LEU A 534 17.67 -17.84 7.88
C LEU A 534 17.59 -19.34 8.16
N ARG A 535 16.37 -19.87 8.08
CA ARG A 535 16.11 -21.29 8.24
C ARG A 535 15.08 -21.74 7.24
N LYS A 536 15.00 -23.02 7.02
CA LYS A 536 13.92 -23.62 6.24
C LYS A 536 12.55 -23.29 6.82
N VAL A 537 11.60 -22.95 5.95
CA VAL A 537 10.19 -22.80 6.33
C VAL A 537 9.63 -24.15 6.72
N GLU A 538 9.12 -24.27 7.94
CA GLU A 538 8.36 -25.45 8.38
C GLU A 538 6.92 -25.32 7.84
N GLN A 539 6.66 -25.90 6.67
CA GLN A 539 5.31 -26.03 6.11
C GLN A 539 5.03 -27.53 5.92
N GLU A 540 3.83 -27.95 6.30
CA GLU A 540 3.34 -29.24 5.84
C GLU A 540 3.08 -29.13 4.32
N PRO A 541 3.83 -29.87 3.49
CA PRO A 541 3.64 -29.79 2.05
C PRO A 541 2.26 -30.35 1.66
N ASP A 542 1.58 -29.65 0.79
CA ASP A 542 0.37 -30.18 0.17
C ASP A 542 0.73 -31.37 -0.73
N ARG A 543 -0.14 -32.37 -0.82
CA ARG A 543 0.06 -33.46 -1.77
C ARG A 543 0.03 -32.91 -3.21
N PRO A 544 0.99 -33.30 -4.07
CA PRO A 544 0.95 -32.95 -5.47
C PRO A 544 -0.37 -33.35 -6.14
N PRO A 545 -0.80 -32.73 -7.22
CA PRO A 545 -1.96 -33.14 -7.97
C PRO A 545 -1.85 -34.62 -8.38
N ILE A 546 -2.92 -35.40 -8.14
CA ILE A 546 -2.96 -36.84 -8.44
C ILE A 546 -3.09 -37.09 -9.96
N VAL A 547 -3.69 -36.11 -10.65
CA VAL A 547 -3.92 -36.16 -12.10
C VAL A 547 -3.20 -34.98 -12.73
N GLU A 548 -2.51 -35.23 -13.84
CA GLU A 548 -1.84 -34.19 -14.60
C GLU A 548 -2.81 -33.10 -15.06
N ALA A 549 -2.33 -31.85 -15.11
CA ALA A 549 -3.11 -30.73 -15.60
C ALA A 549 -3.57 -30.98 -17.04
N PRO A 550 -4.80 -30.55 -17.42
CA PRO A 550 -5.25 -30.67 -18.80
C PRO A 550 -4.38 -29.79 -19.70
N THR A 551 -3.44 -30.41 -20.40
CA THR A 551 -2.63 -29.70 -21.39
C THR A 551 -3.49 -29.36 -22.60
N LEU A 552 -3.19 -28.24 -23.27
CA LEU A 552 -3.76 -27.93 -24.59
C LEU A 552 -3.36 -29.08 -25.55
N ARG A 553 -4.25 -30.03 -25.73
CA ARG A 553 -4.08 -31.02 -26.81
C ARG A 553 -4.07 -30.23 -28.11
N THR A 554 -2.93 -30.11 -28.74
CA THR A 554 -2.86 -29.85 -30.17
C THR A 554 -3.71 -30.92 -30.83
N SER A 555 -4.84 -30.53 -31.39
CA SER A 555 -5.76 -31.41 -32.08
C SER A 555 -5.10 -31.99 -33.33
N SER A 556 -4.30 -33.02 -33.19
CA SER A 556 -4.05 -33.96 -34.26
C SER A 556 -5.30 -34.87 -34.35
N ARG A 557 -6.37 -34.36 -34.95
CA ARG A 557 -7.40 -35.19 -35.52
C ARG A 557 -6.77 -35.97 -36.70
N THR A 558 -6.10 -37.05 -36.43
CA THR A 558 -5.89 -38.09 -37.42
C THR A 558 -7.25 -38.71 -37.65
N GLY A 559 -7.75 -38.51 -38.87
CA GLY A 559 -8.97 -39.13 -39.36
C GLY A 559 -8.87 -40.64 -39.28
N GLY A 560 -9.64 -41.22 -38.37
CA GLY A 560 -9.96 -42.65 -38.40
C GLY A 560 -11.15 -42.86 -39.35
N THR A 561 -10.85 -43.30 -40.55
CA THR A 561 -11.81 -43.84 -41.52
C THR A 561 -12.66 -44.93 -40.83
N ALA A 562 -13.95 -44.69 -40.76
CA ALA A 562 -14.94 -45.72 -40.46
C ALA A 562 -14.98 -46.70 -41.64
N GLY A 563 -14.37 -47.89 -41.48
CA GLY A 563 -14.60 -49.06 -42.31
C GLY A 563 -15.87 -49.75 -41.85
N GLY A 564 -16.91 -49.65 -42.65
CA GLY A 564 -18.08 -50.50 -42.48
C GLY A 564 -17.75 -51.97 -42.82
N SER A 565 -18.27 -52.88 -42.09
CA SER A 565 -18.57 -54.24 -42.54
C SER A 565 -19.97 -54.60 -42.11
N GLN A 566 -20.86 -54.74 -43.07
CA GLN A 566 -22.03 -55.61 -43.00
C GLN A 566 -21.53 -57.02 -42.80
N ASP A 567 -22.18 -57.77 -41.98
CA ASP A 567 -22.75 -59.12 -42.21
C ASP A 567 -23.05 -59.83 -40.89
N GLY A 568 -24.28 -60.45 -40.89
CA GLY A 568 -24.69 -61.48 -39.95
C GLY A 568 -25.82 -61.10 -39.05
#